data_bae596e32fa2f8eb6e57a14d06fc7408
#
_entry.id   bae596e32fa2f8eb6e57a14d06fc7408
#
_cell.length_a   1.000
_cell.length_b   1.000
_cell.length_c   1.000
_cell.angle_alpha   90.00
_cell.angle_beta   90.00
_cell.angle_gamma   90.00
#
_symmetry.space_group_name_H-M   'P 1'
#
loop_
_entity.id
_entity.type
_entity.pdbx_description
1 polymer ?
#
loop_
_entity_poly.entity_id
_entity_poly.type
_entity_poly.pdbx_seq_one_letter_code
_entity_poly.pdbx_strand_id
1 'polypeptide(L)'
;MALLRAAVFAALSLLLGAVNVLAQDVTLSSQDGDIEISGTLLGFDGQFYRVETVYGELTVDGSGVRCEGPGCPNLTDFVAELRFSGSSTMGEVLVPALIEGFALRSGLIVEREDIDPERFDYTLRDGQSGRRVARLFFRVTTTDEGFADLLANEADIVMSLREITQEERDRVLEAGLGDLTGENRSRVLALDAFVPVTAAGNPLRSISLSDLSLVLSGEIDNWSALGGPDAPISVHMPSAASGLAQAAERRLLTRVDRVISPNVIRHKRSSMLARAVAVDPFAIGIASFAETDATRMLTLTGECGFSLAATRR
;
A
#
# COMPACT_ATOMS: atom_id res chain seq x y z
N MET A 1 -42.86 -56.62 -0.32
CA MET A 1 -42.64 -55.15 -0.56
C MET A 1 -41.65 -54.52 0.45
N ALA A 2 -41.58 -54.98 1.70
CA ALA A 2 -40.66 -54.37 2.69
C ALA A 2 -39.17 -54.71 2.47
N LEU A 3 -38.85 -55.88 1.99
CA LEU A 3 -37.45 -56.33 1.71
C LEU A 3 -36.82 -55.62 0.52
N LEU A 4 -37.61 -55.20 -0.51
CA LEU A 4 -37.09 -54.47 -1.67
C LEU A 4 -36.76 -52.99 -1.36
N ARG A 5 -37.49 -52.40 -0.38
CA ARG A 5 -37.24 -51.04 0.07
C ARG A 5 -35.95 -50.93 0.96
N ALA A 6 -35.67 -51.96 1.76
CA ALA A 6 -34.46 -52.00 2.56
C ALA A 6 -33.20 -52.16 1.71
N ALA A 7 -33.25 -52.95 0.61
CA ALA A 7 -32.11 -53.11 -0.29
C ALA A 7 -31.77 -51.85 -1.10
N VAL A 8 -32.78 -51.03 -1.48
CA VAL A 8 -32.59 -49.75 -2.18
C VAL A 8 -31.97 -48.68 -1.25
N PHE A 9 -32.38 -48.65 0.02
CA PHE A 9 -31.78 -47.73 1.00
C PHE A 9 -30.34 -48.11 1.36
N ALA A 10 -30.00 -49.39 1.43
CA ALA A 10 -28.61 -49.85 1.70
C ALA A 10 -27.71 -49.58 0.48
N ALA A 11 -28.18 -49.70 -0.75
CA ALA A 11 -27.43 -49.37 -1.97
C ALA A 11 -27.20 -47.86 -2.13
N LEU A 12 -28.14 -47.02 -1.72
CA LEU A 12 -28.00 -45.57 -1.81
C LEU A 12 -27.06 -45.00 -0.73
N SER A 13 -26.94 -45.67 0.42
CA SER A 13 -26.02 -45.30 1.48
C SER A 13 -24.55 -45.64 1.17
N LEU A 14 -24.30 -46.58 0.27
CA LEU A 14 -22.92 -46.96 -0.17
C LEU A 14 -22.39 -46.07 -1.30
N LEU A 15 -23.24 -45.31 -1.98
CA LEU A 15 -22.86 -44.39 -3.06
C LEU A 15 -22.43 -42.97 -2.55
N LEU A 16 -22.66 -42.67 -1.27
CA LEU A 16 -22.28 -41.38 -0.68
C LEU A 16 -20.93 -41.36 0.05
N GLY A 17 -20.11 -42.42 -0.08
CA GLY A 17 -18.92 -42.63 0.73
C GLY A 17 -17.57 -42.48 0.03
N ALA A 18 -17.48 -41.91 -1.15
CA ALA A 18 -16.16 -41.74 -1.80
C ALA A 18 -16.03 -40.34 -2.43
N VAL A 19 -16.10 -39.30 -1.61
CA VAL A 19 -15.37 -38.09 -1.96
C VAL A 19 -13.91 -38.38 -1.65
N ASN A 20 -13.16 -38.87 -2.65
CA ASN A 20 -11.70 -38.83 -2.59
C ASN A 20 -11.31 -37.36 -2.53
N VAL A 21 -11.08 -36.83 -1.33
CA VAL A 21 -10.21 -35.67 -1.15
C VAL A 21 -8.87 -36.13 -1.70
N LEU A 22 -8.54 -35.70 -2.89
CA LEU A 22 -7.20 -35.82 -3.42
C LEU A 22 -6.33 -35.00 -2.47
N ALA A 23 -5.75 -35.64 -1.47
CA ALA A 23 -4.65 -35.07 -0.72
C ALA A 23 -3.59 -34.68 -1.76
N GLN A 24 -3.16 -33.42 -1.76
CA GLN A 24 -2.10 -32.97 -2.67
C GLN A 24 -0.78 -33.47 -2.11
N ASP A 25 -0.43 -34.72 -2.47
CA ASP A 25 0.79 -35.36 -2.01
C ASP A 25 1.99 -34.81 -2.78
N VAL A 26 2.98 -34.36 -2.04
CA VAL A 26 4.26 -33.89 -2.57
C VAL A 26 5.41 -34.60 -1.88
N THR A 27 6.51 -34.71 -2.60
CA THR A 27 7.81 -35.10 -2.06
C THR A 27 8.81 -34.01 -2.44
N LEU A 28 9.46 -33.41 -1.43
CA LEU A 28 10.51 -32.42 -1.58
C LEU A 28 11.86 -33.10 -1.37
N SER A 29 12.69 -33.19 -2.40
CA SER A 29 14.02 -33.78 -2.33
C SER A 29 15.08 -32.69 -2.39
N SER A 30 16.11 -32.74 -1.54
CA SER A 30 17.26 -31.84 -1.65
C SER A 30 17.99 -32.04 -2.98
N GLN A 31 18.74 -31.02 -3.45
CA GLN A 31 19.43 -31.09 -4.75
C GLN A 31 20.48 -32.21 -4.82
N ASP A 32 21.07 -32.59 -3.69
CA ASP A 32 22.01 -33.71 -3.50
C ASP A 32 21.32 -35.05 -3.29
N GLY A 33 20.01 -35.06 -3.04
CA GLY A 33 19.21 -36.27 -2.83
C GLY A 33 19.29 -36.84 -1.42
N ASP A 34 19.99 -36.20 -0.49
CA ASP A 34 20.24 -36.71 0.87
C ASP A 34 19.05 -36.52 1.82
N ILE A 35 18.17 -35.57 1.53
CA ILE A 35 17.00 -35.24 2.33
C ILE A 35 15.74 -35.35 1.47
N GLU A 36 14.75 -36.07 2.00
CA GLU A 36 13.44 -36.23 1.40
C GLU A 36 12.34 -35.96 2.42
N ILE A 37 11.41 -35.06 2.08
CA ILE A 37 10.27 -34.66 2.90
C ILE A 37 9.01 -34.96 2.11
N SER A 38 8.21 -35.91 2.59
CA SER A 38 6.91 -36.24 1.97
C SER A 38 5.76 -35.77 2.83
N GLY A 39 4.70 -35.26 2.22
CA GLY A 39 3.52 -34.81 2.93
C GLY A 39 2.46 -34.22 1.99
N THR A 40 1.49 -33.56 2.57
CA THR A 40 0.44 -32.83 1.85
C THR A 40 0.82 -31.36 1.72
N LEU A 41 0.83 -30.84 0.50
CA LEU A 41 1.12 -29.43 0.25
C LEU A 41 0.00 -28.56 0.81
N LEU A 42 0.32 -27.69 1.77
CA LEU A 42 -0.58 -26.67 2.33
C LEU A 42 -0.54 -25.37 1.50
N GLY A 43 0.59 -25.06 0.86
CA GLY A 43 0.76 -23.89 0.03
C GLY A 43 2.19 -23.72 -0.46
N PHE A 44 2.33 -22.90 -1.51
CA PHE A 44 3.62 -22.44 -2.04
C PHE A 44 3.49 -20.96 -2.40
N ASP A 45 4.36 -20.11 -1.86
CA ASP A 45 4.32 -18.65 -2.06
C ASP A 45 5.27 -18.15 -3.17
N GLY A 46 5.89 -19.08 -3.88
CA GLY A 46 6.91 -18.79 -4.91
C GLY A 46 8.33 -18.94 -4.39
N GLN A 47 8.53 -19.01 -3.08
CA GLN A 47 9.83 -19.20 -2.43
C GLN A 47 9.82 -20.37 -1.46
N PHE A 48 8.79 -20.51 -0.63
CA PHE A 48 8.69 -21.52 0.42
C PHE A 48 7.53 -22.48 0.19
N TYR A 49 7.79 -23.76 0.35
CA TYR A 49 6.77 -24.79 0.45
C TYR A 49 6.33 -24.94 1.90
N ARG A 50 5.02 -24.92 2.14
CA ARG A 50 4.42 -25.32 3.43
C ARG A 50 3.82 -26.70 3.25
N VAL A 51 4.33 -27.68 3.98
CA VAL A 51 3.95 -29.09 3.84
C VAL A 51 3.55 -29.65 5.19
N GLU A 52 2.36 -30.23 5.28
CA GLU A 52 1.91 -31.01 6.42
C GLU A 52 2.53 -32.42 6.32
N THR A 53 3.36 -32.75 7.28
CA THR A 53 4.03 -34.06 7.37
C THR A 53 3.50 -34.83 8.57
N VAL A 54 3.89 -36.09 8.70
CA VAL A 54 3.59 -36.91 9.88
C VAL A 54 4.20 -36.36 11.18
N TYR A 55 5.13 -35.39 11.06
CA TYR A 55 5.78 -34.72 12.20
C TYR A 55 5.24 -33.29 12.43
N GLY A 56 4.22 -32.88 11.67
CA GLY A 56 3.64 -31.55 11.69
C GLY A 56 3.99 -30.71 10.45
N GLU A 57 3.58 -29.43 10.48
CA GLU A 57 3.80 -28.48 9.40
C GLU A 57 5.28 -28.06 9.32
N LEU A 58 5.85 -28.15 8.12
CA LEU A 58 7.20 -27.71 7.81
C LEU A 58 7.16 -26.63 6.73
N THR A 59 8.04 -25.64 6.87
CA THR A 59 8.32 -24.63 5.85
C THR A 59 9.70 -24.90 5.26
N VAL A 60 9.76 -25.12 3.94
CA VAL A 60 10.97 -25.55 3.23
C VAL A 60 11.29 -24.54 2.13
N ASP A 61 12.55 -24.06 2.07
CA ASP A 61 13.01 -23.17 1.02
C ASP A 61 13.04 -23.91 -0.33
N GLY A 62 12.27 -23.40 -1.28
CA GLY A 62 12.11 -24.00 -2.61
C GLY A 62 13.39 -23.95 -3.46
N SER A 63 14.31 -23.03 -3.17
CA SER A 63 15.58 -22.93 -3.92
C SER A 63 16.52 -24.11 -3.69
N GLY A 64 16.37 -24.78 -2.52
CA GLY A 64 17.20 -25.92 -2.10
C GLY A 64 16.62 -27.28 -2.45
N VAL A 65 15.37 -27.37 -2.96
CA VAL A 65 14.67 -28.63 -3.15
C VAL A 65 14.05 -28.75 -4.53
N ARG A 66 13.81 -30.00 -4.93
CA ARG A 66 12.99 -30.37 -6.09
C ARG A 66 11.68 -30.95 -5.58
N CYS A 67 10.56 -30.46 -6.14
CA CYS A 67 9.24 -30.98 -5.81
C CYS A 67 8.83 -32.06 -6.81
N GLU A 68 8.36 -33.20 -6.32
CA GLU A 68 7.83 -34.32 -7.10
C GLU A 68 6.48 -34.75 -6.52
N GLY A 69 5.53 -35.07 -7.40
CA GLY A 69 4.19 -35.51 -7.00
C GLY A 69 3.06 -34.67 -7.62
N PRO A 70 1.82 -35.17 -7.53
CA PRO A 70 0.66 -34.52 -8.14
C PRO A 70 0.29 -33.18 -7.49
N GLY A 71 0.69 -32.96 -6.24
CA GLY A 71 0.48 -31.71 -5.51
C GLY A 71 1.53 -30.64 -5.81
N CYS A 72 2.59 -30.94 -6.54
CA CYS A 72 3.63 -29.95 -6.83
C CYS A 72 3.10 -28.82 -7.69
N PRO A 73 3.39 -27.54 -7.31
CA PRO A 73 3.00 -26.41 -8.12
C PRO A 73 3.69 -26.46 -9.48
N ASN A 74 2.93 -26.19 -10.53
CA ASN A 74 3.49 -26.07 -11.88
C ASN A 74 4.21 -24.72 -11.98
N LEU A 75 5.50 -24.67 -11.66
CA LEU A 75 6.31 -23.46 -11.67
C LEU A 75 6.49 -22.87 -13.07
N THR A 76 6.26 -23.66 -14.12
CA THR A 76 6.34 -23.16 -15.50
C THR A 76 5.13 -22.32 -15.89
N ASP A 77 3.98 -22.54 -15.24
CA ASP A 77 2.74 -21.80 -15.50
C ASP A 77 2.34 -20.87 -14.34
N PHE A 78 3.18 -20.78 -13.30
CA PHE A 78 2.92 -19.90 -12.18
C PHE A 78 2.89 -18.43 -12.64
N VAL A 79 1.81 -17.74 -12.28
CA VAL A 79 1.64 -16.30 -12.47
C VAL A 79 1.45 -15.68 -11.10
N ALA A 80 2.37 -14.85 -10.67
CA ALA A 80 2.24 -14.14 -9.42
C ALA A 80 1.07 -13.14 -9.49
N GLU A 81 0.18 -13.16 -8.52
CA GLU A 81 -0.91 -12.18 -8.40
C GLU A 81 -0.78 -11.44 -7.07
N LEU A 82 -0.69 -10.11 -7.13
CA LEU A 82 -0.56 -9.25 -5.96
C LEU A 82 -1.53 -8.07 -6.06
N ARG A 83 -2.24 -7.80 -4.98
CA ARG A 83 -3.18 -6.68 -4.85
C ARG A 83 -2.58 -5.59 -3.99
N PHE A 84 -2.46 -4.40 -4.57
CA PHE A 84 -1.95 -3.19 -3.91
C PHE A 84 -3.10 -2.25 -3.60
N SER A 85 -3.21 -1.78 -2.37
CA SER A 85 -4.18 -0.76 -2.00
C SER A 85 -3.55 0.33 -1.15
N GLY A 86 -4.01 1.57 -1.30
CA GLY A 86 -3.61 2.70 -0.47
C GLY A 86 -3.26 3.97 -1.24
N SER A 87 -2.34 4.73 -0.68
CA SER A 87 -1.99 6.09 -1.06
C SER A 87 -1.75 6.32 -2.55
N SER A 88 -2.36 7.38 -3.08
CA SER A 88 -2.18 7.81 -4.47
C SER A 88 -0.73 8.19 -4.80
N THR A 89 0.00 8.86 -3.92
CA THR A 89 1.41 9.21 -4.14
C THR A 89 2.27 7.96 -4.36
N MET A 90 2.02 6.89 -3.62
CA MET A 90 2.72 5.63 -3.85
C MET A 90 2.17 4.88 -5.06
N GLY A 91 0.85 4.78 -5.19
CA GLY A 91 0.18 3.96 -6.20
C GLY A 91 0.23 4.54 -7.61
N GLU A 92 0.26 5.88 -7.78
CA GLU A 92 0.31 6.51 -9.10
C GLU A 92 1.74 6.81 -9.57
N VAL A 93 2.69 6.96 -8.65
CA VAL A 93 4.04 7.45 -8.97
C VAL A 93 5.13 6.46 -8.59
N LEU A 94 5.29 6.18 -7.28
CA LEU A 94 6.47 5.47 -6.79
C LEU A 94 6.47 3.99 -7.15
N VAL A 95 5.40 3.27 -6.82
CA VAL A 95 5.34 1.82 -7.03
C VAL A 95 5.29 1.47 -8.53
N PRO A 96 4.52 2.17 -9.40
CA PRO A 96 4.63 2.04 -10.84
C PRO A 96 6.06 2.19 -11.37
N ALA A 97 6.76 3.25 -10.99
CA ALA A 97 8.15 3.47 -11.44
C ALA A 97 9.10 2.34 -10.99
N LEU A 98 8.90 1.80 -9.78
CA LEU A 98 9.69 0.67 -9.28
C LEU A 98 9.40 -0.63 -10.08
N ILE A 99 8.12 -0.89 -10.39
CA ILE A 99 7.71 -2.06 -11.18
C ILE A 99 8.26 -1.96 -12.61
N GLU A 100 8.10 -0.82 -13.25
CA GLU A 100 8.60 -0.60 -14.62
C GLU A 100 10.13 -0.70 -14.66
N GLY A 101 10.81 -0.12 -13.66
CA GLY A 101 12.26 -0.23 -13.52
C GLY A 101 12.73 -1.67 -13.23
N PHE A 102 11.99 -2.44 -12.45
CA PHE A 102 12.25 -3.86 -12.23
C PHE A 102 12.05 -4.66 -13.51
N ALA A 103 10.94 -4.48 -14.19
CA ALA A 103 10.61 -5.18 -15.41
C ALA A 103 11.69 -4.94 -16.49
N LEU A 104 12.10 -3.70 -16.69
CA LEU A 104 13.16 -3.35 -17.63
C LEU A 104 14.47 -4.10 -17.33
N ARG A 105 14.90 -4.16 -16.06
CA ARG A 105 16.12 -4.86 -15.65
C ARG A 105 16.01 -6.39 -15.76
N SER A 106 14.78 -6.90 -15.63
CA SER A 106 14.51 -8.35 -15.67
C SER A 106 14.13 -8.85 -17.07
N GLY A 107 14.17 -8.00 -18.10
CA GLY A 107 13.78 -8.38 -19.46
C GLY A 107 12.28 -8.68 -19.60
N LEU A 108 11.45 -8.10 -18.73
CA LEU A 108 10.00 -8.24 -18.77
C LEU A 108 9.36 -7.12 -19.56
N ILE A 109 8.25 -7.41 -20.22
CA ILE A 109 7.36 -6.44 -20.86
C ILE A 109 6.25 -6.11 -19.90
N VAL A 110 5.95 -4.83 -19.72
CA VAL A 110 4.89 -4.31 -18.87
C VAL A 110 3.73 -3.83 -19.74
N GLU A 111 2.54 -4.31 -19.44
CA GLU A 111 1.29 -3.85 -20.01
C GLU A 111 0.46 -3.25 -18.85
N ARG A 112 0.03 -1.98 -18.99
CA ARG A 112 -0.86 -1.32 -18.03
C ARG A 112 -2.24 -1.21 -18.65
N GLU A 113 -3.26 -1.54 -17.85
CA GLU A 113 -4.67 -1.38 -18.19
C GLU A 113 -5.35 -0.51 -17.13
N ASP A 114 -5.80 0.67 -17.51
CA ASP A 114 -6.56 1.57 -16.63
C ASP A 114 -8.04 1.16 -16.64
N ILE A 115 -8.57 0.78 -15.49
CA ILE A 115 -9.95 0.30 -15.33
C ILE A 115 -10.88 1.47 -15.02
N ASP A 116 -10.50 2.30 -14.05
CA ASP A 116 -11.19 3.52 -13.65
C ASP A 116 -10.19 4.51 -12.98
N PRO A 117 -10.64 5.69 -12.51
CA PRO A 117 -9.73 6.67 -11.91
C PRO A 117 -8.98 6.20 -10.65
N GLU A 118 -9.43 5.15 -10.00
CA GLU A 118 -8.85 4.61 -8.76
C GLU A 118 -8.22 3.22 -8.96
N ARG A 119 -8.47 2.54 -10.10
CA ARG A 119 -8.01 1.18 -10.34
C ARG A 119 -7.31 1.01 -11.68
N PHE A 120 -6.21 0.32 -11.66
CA PHE A 120 -5.49 -0.15 -12.85
C PHE A 120 -4.74 -1.44 -12.55
N ASP A 121 -4.44 -2.18 -13.60
CA ASP A 121 -3.70 -3.43 -13.52
C ASP A 121 -2.39 -3.32 -14.30
N TYR A 122 -1.36 -4.00 -13.80
CA TYR A 122 -0.16 -4.34 -14.56
C TYR A 122 -0.14 -5.82 -14.89
N THR A 123 0.12 -6.16 -16.15
CA THR A 123 0.50 -7.50 -16.57
C THR A 123 1.97 -7.49 -16.96
N LEU A 124 2.77 -8.35 -16.32
CA LEU A 124 4.17 -8.54 -16.65
C LEU A 124 4.32 -9.84 -17.48
N ARG A 125 5.03 -9.73 -18.61
CA ARG A 125 5.31 -10.85 -19.50
C ARG A 125 6.81 -11.04 -19.67
N ASP A 126 7.22 -12.28 -19.76
CA ASP A 126 8.58 -12.61 -20.19
C ASP A 126 8.83 -12.12 -21.62
N GLY A 127 9.89 -11.34 -21.82
CA GLY A 127 10.16 -10.68 -23.10
C GLY A 127 10.55 -11.63 -24.24
N GLN A 128 10.96 -12.85 -23.94
CA GLN A 128 11.35 -13.84 -24.95
C GLN A 128 10.21 -14.77 -25.31
N SER A 129 9.54 -15.33 -24.29
CA SER A 129 8.45 -16.30 -24.48
C SER A 129 7.08 -15.68 -24.64
N GLY A 130 6.89 -14.42 -24.24
CA GLY A 130 5.59 -13.75 -24.16
C GLY A 130 4.70 -14.28 -23.03
N ARG A 131 5.17 -15.25 -22.25
CA ARG A 131 4.42 -15.85 -21.15
C ARG A 131 4.17 -14.83 -20.05
N ARG A 132 2.94 -14.80 -19.52
CA ARG A 132 2.59 -13.98 -18.35
C ARG A 132 3.32 -14.53 -17.12
N VAL A 133 3.98 -13.66 -16.37
CA VAL A 133 4.73 -14.02 -15.15
C VAL A 133 4.14 -13.37 -13.90
N ALA A 134 3.45 -12.22 -14.06
CA ALA A 134 2.76 -11.59 -12.94
C ALA A 134 1.54 -10.78 -13.40
N ARG A 135 0.58 -10.60 -12.48
CA ARG A 135 -0.48 -9.61 -12.53
C ARG A 135 -0.49 -8.83 -11.23
N LEU A 136 -0.51 -7.53 -11.31
CA LEU A 136 -0.47 -6.64 -10.17
C LEU A 136 -1.70 -5.71 -10.25
N PHE A 137 -2.58 -5.82 -9.27
CA PHE A 137 -3.84 -5.09 -9.20
C PHE A 137 -3.69 -3.90 -8.29
N PHE A 138 -4.00 -2.72 -8.77
CA PHE A 138 -3.89 -1.48 -8.00
C PHE A 138 -5.25 -0.89 -7.69
N ARG A 139 -5.47 -0.59 -6.40
CA ARG A 139 -6.55 0.26 -5.91
C ARG A 139 -5.92 1.48 -5.23
N VAL A 140 -6.00 2.61 -5.92
CA VAL A 140 -5.40 3.88 -5.47
C VAL A 140 -6.42 4.66 -4.65
N THR A 141 -6.20 4.70 -3.35
CA THR A 141 -7.13 5.27 -2.38
C THR A 141 -6.38 6.12 -1.33
N THR A 142 -6.59 5.84 -0.07
CA THR A 142 -5.91 6.46 1.06
C THR A 142 -5.14 5.42 1.87
N THR A 143 -4.26 5.87 2.76
CA THR A 143 -3.54 4.95 3.67
C THR A 143 -4.51 4.16 4.56
N ASP A 144 -5.56 4.80 5.09
CA ASP A 144 -6.54 4.17 5.99
C ASP A 144 -7.37 3.11 5.25
N GLU A 145 -7.80 3.41 4.02
CA GLU A 145 -8.50 2.44 3.17
C GLU A 145 -7.61 1.26 2.79
N GLY A 146 -6.32 1.51 2.53
CA GLY A 146 -5.36 0.44 2.26
C GLY A 146 -5.24 -0.55 3.43
N PHE A 147 -5.20 -0.07 4.68
CA PHE A 147 -5.22 -0.94 5.85
C PHE A 147 -6.58 -1.65 6.03
N ALA A 148 -7.69 -0.99 5.71
CA ALA A 148 -9.01 -1.63 5.72
C ALA A 148 -9.10 -2.76 4.69
N ASP A 149 -8.61 -2.55 3.48
CA ASP A 149 -8.56 -3.56 2.42
C ASP A 149 -7.67 -4.77 2.81
N LEU A 150 -6.54 -4.52 3.48
CA LEU A 150 -5.70 -5.60 4.01
C LEU A 150 -6.48 -6.47 5.02
N LEU A 151 -7.18 -5.83 5.96
CA LEU A 151 -8.01 -6.52 6.94
C LEU A 151 -9.19 -7.27 6.32
N ALA A 152 -9.76 -6.75 5.23
CA ALA A 152 -10.81 -7.40 4.45
C ALA A 152 -10.31 -8.51 3.51
N ASN A 153 -9.01 -8.77 3.47
CA ASN A 153 -8.37 -9.67 2.50
C ASN A 153 -8.60 -9.25 1.03
N GLU A 154 -8.73 -7.94 0.79
CA GLU A 154 -8.86 -7.34 -0.54
C GLU A 154 -7.53 -6.77 -1.05
N ALA A 155 -6.51 -6.66 -0.18
CA ALA A 155 -5.16 -6.27 -0.53
C ALA A 155 -4.13 -7.21 0.10
N ASP A 156 -3.01 -7.41 -0.60
CA ASP A 156 -1.84 -8.15 -0.11
C ASP A 156 -0.75 -7.18 0.37
N ILE A 157 -0.74 -5.97 -0.20
CA ILE A 157 0.26 -4.93 0.08
C ILE A 157 -0.44 -3.58 0.27
N VAL A 158 -0.14 -2.93 1.41
CA VAL A 158 -0.61 -1.58 1.71
C VAL A 158 0.41 -0.54 1.29
N MET A 159 -0.02 0.41 0.46
CA MET A 159 0.77 1.58 0.06
C MET A 159 0.53 2.71 1.06
N SER A 160 1.37 2.81 2.09
CA SER A 160 1.18 3.74 3.20
C SER A 160 2.17 4.90 3.18
N LEU A 161 1.70 6.12 3.47
CA LEU A 161 2.53 7.32 3.68
C LEU A 161 2.83 7.61 5.16
N ARG A 162 2.51 6.68 6.04
CA ARG A 162 2.80 6.75 7.47
C ARG A 162 3.06 5.36 8.03
N GLU A 163 3.60 5.33 9.23
CA GLU A 163 3.67 4.09 9.99
C GLU A 163 2.27 3.60 10.37
N ILE A 164 2.13 2.30 10.54
CA ILE A 164 0.91 1.67 11.07
C ILE A 164 0.61 2.23 12.46
N THR A 165 -0.65 2.55 12.74
CA THR A 165 -1.10 3.02 14.05
C THR A 165 -1.23 1.84 15.03
N GLN A 166 -1.29 2.14 16.33
CA GLN A 166 -1.48 1.10 17.34
C GLN A 166 -2.83 0.37 17.15
N GLU A 167 -3.89 1.11 16.84
CA GLU A 167 -5.22 0.54 16.61
C GLU A 167 -5.24 -0.40 15.40
N GLU A 168 -4.57 -0.05 14.31
CA GLU A 168 -4.44 -0.93 13.13
C GLU A 168 -3.62 -2.18 13.46
N ARG A 169 -2.52 -2.04 14.24
CA ARG A 169 -1.73 -3.19 14.71
C ARG A 169 -2.56 -4.18 15.50
N ASP A 170 -3.35 -3.68 16.44
CA ASP A 170 -4.19 -4.51 17.29
C ASP A 170 -5.23 -5.27 16.44
N ARG A 171 -5.89 -4.60 15.51
CA ARG A 171 -6.84 -5.22 14.57
C ARG A 171 -6.20 -6.27 13.67
N VAL A 172 -5.00 -6.01 13.17
CA VAL A 172 -4.25 -6.94 12.31
C VAL A 172 -3.83 -8.19 13.08
N LEU A 173 -3.40 -8.03 14.34
CA LEU A 173 -3.09 -9.15 15.23
C LEU A 173 -4.35 -9.98 15.55
N GLU A 174 -5.48 -9.33 15.85
CA GLU A 174 -6.77 -10.00 16.08
C GLU A 174 -7.25 -10.76 14.84
N ALA A 175 -6.99 -10.23 13.64
CA ALA A 175 -7.29 -10.89 12.37
C ALA A 175 -6.34 -12.04 12.02
N GLY A 176 -5.31 -12.31 12.85
CA GLY A 176 -4.35 -13.39 12.62
C GLY A 176 -3.31 -13.12 11.54
N LEU A 177 -3.18 -11.88 11.07
CA LEU A 177 -2.20 -11.48 10.04
C LEU A 177 -0.77 -11.28 10.60
N GLY A 178 -0.59 -11.40 11.92
CA GLY A 178 0.68 -11.24 12.60
C GLY A 178 1.11 -9.79 12.82
N ASP A 179 2.34 -9.58 13.33
CA ASP A 179 2.87 -8.22 13.57
C ASP A 179 3.42 -7.61 12.28
N LEU A 180 2.71 -6.63 11.71
CA LEU A 180 3.13 -5.91 10.51
C LEU A 180 4.37 -5.02 10.72
N THR A 181 4.82 -4.80 11.95
CA THR A 181 6.07 -4.07 12.23
C THR A 181 7.30 -4.96 12.26
N GLY A 182 7.10 -6.27 12.19
CA GLY A 182 8.16 -7.26 12.17
C GLY A 182 9.06 -7.16 10.94
N GLU A 183 10.23 -7.78 11.04
CA GLU A 183 11.17 -7.87 9.92
C GLU A 183 10.49 -8.52 8.70
N ASN A 184 10.70 -7.95 7.53
CA ASN A 184 10.09 -8.35 6.25
C ASN A 184 8.57 -8.13 6.10
N ARG A 185 7.90 -7.50 7.08
CA ARG A 185 6.47 -7.16 6.99
C ARG A 185 6.24 -5.71 6.56
N SER A 186 7.17 -4.81 6.89
CA SER A 186 7.11 -3.40 6.52
C SER A 186 8.44 -2.95 5.91
N ARG A 187 8.38 -2.16 4.84
CA ARG A 187 9.55 -1.63 4.13
C ARG A 187 9.38 -0.14 3.86
N VAL A 188 10.35 0.65 4.29
CA VAL A 188 10.44 2.06 3.88
C VAL A 188 11.06 2.09 2.49
N LEU A 189 10.26 2.44 1.47
CA LEU A 189 10.71 2.51 0.07
C LEU A 189 11.37 3.84 -0.25
N ALA A 190 10.84 4.94 0.32
CA ALA A 190 11.35 6.29 0.15
C ALA A 190 10.93 7.15 1.35
N LEU A 191 11.62 8.27 1.53
CA LEU A 191 11.21 9.32 2.44
C LEU A 191 10.56 10.43 1.61
N ASP A 192 9.33 10.78 1.95
CA ASP A 192 8.64 11.96 1.43
C ASP A 192 8.53 13.02 2.51
N ALA A 193 8.43 14.27 2.11
CA ALA A 193 8.23 15.38 3.00
C ALA A 193 6.88 16.06 2.67
N PHE A 194 6.12 16.39 3.69
CA PHE A 194 5.05 17.36 3.50
C PHE A 194 5.65 18.78 3.52
N VAL A 195 5.20 19.58 2.59
CA VAL A 195 5.69 20.96 2.41
C VAL A 195 4.53 21.95 2.34
N PRO A 196 4.64 23.11 2.99
CA PRO A 196 3.67 24.18 2.80
C PRO A 196 3.89 24.80 1.42
N VAL A 197 2.81 24.95 0.69
CA VAL A 197 2.80 25.50 -0.68
C VAL A 197 1.82 26.65 -0.82
N THR A 198 2.15 27.60 -1.68
CA THR A 198 1.29 28.72 -2.08
C THR A 198 1.30 28.88 -3.60
N ALA A 199 0.41 29.71 -4.15
CA ALA A 199 0.52 30.11 -5.53
C ALA A 199 1.87 30.79 -5.80
N ALA A 200 2.40 30.64 -7.02
CA ALA A 200 3.69 31.23 -7.41
C ALA A 200 3.74 32.75 -7.25
N GLY A 201 2.58 33.43 -7.41
CA GLY A 201 2.42 34.89 -7.25
C GLY A 201 2.31 35.37 -5.80
N ASN A 202 2.11 34.48 -4.82
CA ASN A 202 2.01 34.88 -3.40
C ASN A 202 3.33 35.50 -2.92
N PRO A 203 3.32 36.66 -2.19
CA PRO A 203 4.54 37.33 -1.75
C PRO A 203 5.32 36.56 -0.67
N LEU A 204 4.66 35.72 0.10
CA LEU A 204 5.28 34.97 1.19
C LEU A 204 6.33 33.99 0.67
N ARG A 205 7.51 33.93 1.31
CA ARG A 205 8.61 33.04 0.91
C ARG A 205 8.94 32.01 2.01
N SER A 206 8.59 32.34 3.24
CA SER A 206 8.84 31.51 4.39
C SER A 206 7.71 31.67 5.40
N ILE A 207 7.50 30.64 6.21
CA ILE A 207 6.54 30.64 7.30
C ILE A 207 7.16 29.94 8.50
N SER A 208 6.91 30.45 9.71
CA SER A 208 7.35 29.75 10.91
C SER A 208 6.46 28.52 11.17
N LEU A 209 7.01 27.52 11.87
CA LEU A 209 6.21 26.36 12.30
C LEU A 209 5.05 26.79 13.19
N SER A 210 5.25 27.81 14.03
CA SER A 210 4.20 28.39 14.87
C SER A 210 3.11 29.04 14.05
N ASP A 211 3.45 29.92 13.10
CA ASP A 211 2.46 30.60 12.24
C ASP A 211 1.72 29.60 11.36
N LEU A 212 2.42 28.61 10.81
CA LEU A 212 1.79 27.55 10.03
C LEU A 212 0.76 26.78 10.86
N SER A 213 1.09 26.48 12.11
CA SER A 213 0.16 25.84 13.05
C SER A 213 -1.07 26.70 13.32
N LEU A 214 -0.88 28.02 13.51
CA LEU A 214 -1.98 28.99 13.70
C LEU A 214 -2.87 29.14 12.47
N VAL A 215 -2.29 29.10 11.28
CA VAL A 215 -3.05 29.10 10.00
C VAL A 215 -3.85 27.80 9.85
N LEU A 216 -3.23 26.65 10.10
CA LEU A 216 -3.90 25.36 9.96
C LEU A 216 -5.03 25.16 10.99
N SER A 217 -4.90 25.73 12.19
CA SER A 217 -5.97 25.72 13.21
C SER A 217 -7.06 26.78 12.94
N GLY A 218 -6.81 27.75 12.06
CA GLY A 218 -7.72 28.84 11.74
C GLY A 218 -7.66 30.00 12.76
N GLU A 219 -6.67 30.03 13.65
CA GLU A 219 -6.40 31.15 14.55
C GLU A 219 -5.82 32.36 13.80
N ILE A 220 -5.10 32.11 12.69
CA ILE A 220 -4.73 33.10 11.67
C ILE A 220 -5.48 32.75 10.39
N ASP A 221 -6.41 33.58 10.00
CA ASP A 221 -7.29 33.43 8.83
C ASP A 221 -7.12 34.51 7.75
N ASN A 222 -6.20 35.49 7.99
CA ASN A 222 -5.93 36.62 7.10
C ASN A 222 -4.42 36.77 6.87
N TRP A 223 -4.04 36.96 5.61
CA TRP A 223 -2.64 37.14 5.21
C TRP A 223 -1.96 38.37 5.83
N SER A 224 -2.72 39.40 6.20
CA SER A 224 -2.17 40.61 6.85
C SER A 224 -1.45 40.29 8.17
N ALA A 225 -1.88 39.27 8.91
CA ALA A 225 -1.22 38.81 10.12
C ALA A 225 0.18 38.21 9.85
N LEU A 226 0.45 37.81 8.61
CA LEU A 226 1.73 37.26 8.14
C LEU A 226 2.54 38.27 7.30
N GLY A 227 2.13 39.56 7.34
CA GLY A 227 2.78 40.62 6.56
C GLY A 227 2.41 40.62 5.04
N GLY A 228 1.36 39.91 4.67
CA GLY A 228 0.79 39.87 3.34
C GLY A 228 -0.34 40.89 3.13
N PRO A 229 -1.09 40.76 2.04
CA PRO A 229 -2.24 41.64 1.74
C PRO A 229 -3.39 41.38 2.76
N ASP A 230 -4.30 42.36 2.89
CA ASP A 230 -5.54 42.15 3.63
C ASP A 230 -6.52 41.30 2.82
N ALA A 231 -6.39 39.99 3.00
CA ALA A 231 -7.18 38.98 2.30
C ALA A 231 -7.30 37.69 3.15
N PRO A 232 -8.43 36.99 3.08
CA PRO A 232 -8.61 35.74 3.79
C PRO A 232 -7.66 34.66 3.27
N ILE A 233 -7.27 33.74 4.16
CA ILE A 233 -6.44 32.58 3.82
C ILE A 233 -7.34 31.40 3.47
N SER A 234 -7.21 30.85 2.25
CA SER A 234 -7.81 29.56 1.86
C SER A 234 -6.85 28.43 2.22
N VAL A 235 -7.21 27.59 3.17
CA VAL A 235 -6.35 26.47 3.60
C VAL A 235 -6.73 25.20 2.88
N HIS A 236 -5.76 24.57 2.18
CA HIS A 236 -5.93 23.34 1.43
C HIS A 236 -5.14 22.19 2.06
N MET A 237 -5.82 21.08 2.34
CA MET A 237 -5.22 19.89 2.95
C MET A 237 -5.55 18.62 2.13
N PRO A 238 -4.72 17.58 2.20
CA PRO A 238 -5.13 16.26 1.72
C PRO A 238 -6.34 15.73 2.51
N SER A 239 -6.98 14.68 2.00
CA SER A 239 -8.03 13.97 2.72
C SER A 239 -7.59 13.61 4.15
N ALA A 240 -8.49 13.68 5.11
CA ALA A 240 -8.20 13.33 6.51
C ALA A 240 -7.74 11.86 6.67
N ALA A 241 -8.21 10.97 5.79
CA ALA A 241 -7.77 9.56 5.72
C ALA A 241 -6.38 9.38 5.05
N SER A 242 -5.79 10.46 4.52
CA SER A 242 -4.46 10.43 3.93
C SER A 242 -3.38 10.39 5.01
N GLY A 243 -2.43 9.46 4.89
CA GLY A 243 -1.27 9.40 5.77
C GLY A 243 -0.44 10.69 5.80
N LEU A 244 -0.41 11.46 4.70
CA LEU A 244 0.24 12.77 4.63
C LEU A 244 -0.45 13.81 5.53
N ALA A 245 -1.79 13.91 5.46
CA ALA A 245 -2.55 14.81 6.33
C ALA A 245 -2.37 14.43 7.80
N GLN A 246 -2.50 13.15 8.14
CA GLN A 246 -2.34 12.66 9.51
C GLN A 246 -0.93 12.91 10.05
N ALA A 247 0.11 12.73 9.22
CA ALA A 247 1.48 13.05 9.61
C ALA A 247 1.68 14.54 9.85
N ALA A 248 1.13 15.40 8.98
CA ALA A 248 1.18 16.85 9.12
C ALA A 248 0.43 17.33 10.38
N GLU A 249 -0.79 16.86 10.59
CA GLU A 249 -1.62 17.20 11.75
C GLU A 249 -0.94 16.79 13.07
N ARG A 250 -0.40 15.57 13.15
CA ARG A 250 0.33 15.14 14.35
C ARG A 250 1.56 15.99 14.65
N ARG A 251 2.32 16.36 13.61
CA ARG A 251 3.59 17.09 13.80
C ARG A 251 3.41 18.57 14.00
N LEU A 252 2.41 19.18 13.37
CA LEU A 252 2.20 20.63 13.37
C LEU A 252 1.16 21.09 14.38
N LEU A 253 0.17 20.28 14.72
CA LEU A 253 -0.96 20.67 15.55
C LEU A 253 -1.01 19.93 16.88
N THR A 254 -1.01 18.59 16.87
CA THR A 254 -1.18 17.80 18.10
C THR A 254 -0.08 18.07 19.14
N ARG A 255 1.14 18.36 18.71
CA ARG A 255 2.26 18.68 19.63
C ARG A 255 2.11 19.99 20.37
N VAL A 256 1.27 20.89 19.88
CA VAL A 256 1.01 22.21 20.45
C VAL A 256 -0.45 22.35 20.88
N ASP A 257 -1.12 21.21 21.08
CA ASP A 257 -2.50 21.09 21.56
C ASP A 257 -3.52 21.87 20.71
N ARG A 258 -3.32 21.83 19.37
CA ARG A 258 -4.23 22.41 18.38
C ARG A 258 -4.91 21.32 17.57
N VAL A 259 -6.05 21.69 16.97
CA VAL A 259 -6.79 20.86 16.02
C VAL A 259 -6.90 21.59 14.69
N ILE A 260 -7.02 20.83 13.61
CA ILE A 260 -7.23 21.38 12.28
C ILE A 260 -8.54 22.15 12.20
N SER A 261 -8.53 23.31 11.53
CA SER A 261 -9.75 24.09 11.30
C SER A 261 -10.81 23.27 10.52
N PRO A 262 -12.08 23.35 10.90
CA PRO A 262 -13.15 22.72 10.14
C PRO A 262 -13.36 23.33 8.74
N ASN A 263 -12.82 24.54 8.50
CA ASN A 263 -12.97 25.28 7.25
C ASN A 263 -11.93 24.91 6.19
N VAL A 264 -11.04 23.91 6.44
CA VAL A 264 -10.04 23.51 5.44
C VAL A 264 -10.68 22.81 4.25
N ILE A 265 -10.20 23.11 3.05
CA ILE A 265 -10.63 22.48 1.81
C ILE A 265 -9.83 21.18 1.63
N ARG A 266 -10.52 20.04 1.66
CA ARG A 266 -9.90 18.72 1.55
C ARG A 266 -9.88 18.22 0.11
N HIS A 267 -8.75 17.64 -0.28
CA HIS A 267 -8.52 17.08 -1.63
C HIS A 267 -8.23 15.57 -1.55
N LYS A 268 -8.82 14.80 -2.45
CA LYS A 268 -8.58 13.36 -2.54
C LYS A 268 -7.16 13.01 -2.98
N ARG A 269 -6.53 13.86 -3.81
CA ARG A 269 -5.19 13.66 -4.37
C ARG A 269 -4.32 14.89 -4.19
N SER A 270 -3.02 14.70 -3.94
CA SER A 270 -2.04 15.78 -3.81
C SER A 270 -1.93 16.63 -5.08
N SER A 271 -2.03 16.02 -6.26
CA SER A 271 -2.03 16.74 -7.54
C SER A 271 -3.23 17.68 -7.68
N MET A 272 -4.41 17.31 -7.17
CA MET A 272 -5.58 18.19 -7.16
C MET A 272 -5.39 19.36 -6.20
N LEU A 273 -4.80 19.11 -5.03
CA LEU A 273 -4.44 20.14 -4.07
C LEU A 273 -3.48 21.15 -4.69
N ALA A 274 -2.37 20.67 -5.25
CA ALA A 274 -1.35 21.54 -5.86
C ALA A 274 -1.95 22.43 -6.97
N ARG A 275 -2.81 21.87 -7.83
CA ARG A 275 -3.51 22.65 -8.87
C ARG A 275 -4.45 23.70 -8.28
N ALA A 276 -5.22 23.36 -7.25
CA ALA A 276 -6.12 24.31 -6.59
C ALA A 276 -5.34 25.47 -5.96
N VAL A 277 -4.24 25.18 -5.26
CA VAL A 277 -3.37 26.18 -4.66
C VAL A 277 -2.66 27.04 -5.73
N ALA A 278 -2.25 26.44 -6.85
CA ALA A 278 -1.54 27.18 -7.90
C ALA A 278 -2.36 28.31 -8.53
N VAL A 279 -3.69 28.17 -8.58
CA VAL A 279 -4.60 29.17 -9.21
C VAL A 279 -5.23 30.14 -8.22
N ASP A 280 -5.16 29.89 -6.92
CA ASP A 280 -5.68 30.78 -5.88
C ASP A 280 -4.52 31.55 -5.22
N PRO A 281 -4.38 32.88 -5.46
CA PRO A 281 -3.30 33.70 -4.90
C PRO A 281 -3.33 33.79 -3.36
N PHE A 282 -4.47 33.48 -2.74
CA PHE A 282 -4.68 33.53 -1.29
C PHE A 282 -4.70 32.14 -0.64
N ALA A 283 -4.41 31.10 -1.40
CA ALA A 283 -4.32 29.75 -0.89
C ALA A 283 -2.97 29.45 -0.21
N ILE A 284 -3.04 28.64 0.84
CA ILE A 284 -1.92 27.87 1.38
C ILE A 284 -2.33 26.41 1.48
N GLY A 285 -1.42 25.50 1.16
CA GLY A 285 -1.71 24.07 1.24
C GLY A 285 -0.55 23.27 1.84
N ILE A 286 -0.85 22.06 2.30
CA ILE A 286 0.16 21.07 2.65
C ILE A 286 0.18 20.00 1.56
N ALA A 287 1.27 19.93 0.79
CA ALA A 287 1.44 19.00 -0.31
C ALA A 287 2.58 18.00 -0.02
N SER A 288 2.57 16.88 -0.74
CA SER A 288 3.76 16.04 -0.89
C SER A 288 4.84 16.80 -1.65
N PHE A 289 6.08 16.67 -1.22
CA PHE A 289 7.23 17.27 -1.93
C PHE A 289 7.33 16.78 -3.38
N ALA A 290 6.96 15.52 -3.63
CA ALA A 290 6.96 14.94 -4.97
C ALA A 290 5.91 15.56 -5.91
N GLU A 291 4.82 16.15 -5.38
CA GLU A 291 3.64 16.59 -6.13
C GLU A 291 3.34 18.08 -5.88
N THR A 292 4.33 18.94 -6.00
CA THR A 292 4.17 20.39 -5.79
C THR A 292 3.81 21.16 -7.05
N ASP A 293 3.92 20.57 -8.23
CA ASP A 293 3.59 21.17 -9.55
C ASP A 293 4.05 22.63 -9.71
N ALA A 294 3.13 23.51 -10.15
CA ALA A 294 3.36 24.93 -10.37
C ALA A 294 3.23 25.78 -9.09
N THR A 295 3.13 25.17 -7.92
CA THR A 295 3.09 25.89 -6.65
C THR A 295 4.48 26.35 -6.23
N ARG A 296 4.51 27.28 -5.29
CA ARG A 296 5.74 27.66 -4.58
C ARG A 296 5.78 26.99 -3.23
N MET A 297 6.86 26.27 -2.96
CA MET A 297 7.16 25.77 -1.64
C MET A 297 7.65 26.90 -0.73
N LEU A 298 7.12 26.98 0.49
CA LEU A 298 7.60 27.89 1.49
C LEU A 298 8.74 27.28 2.29
N THR A 299 9.73 28.10 2.62
CA THR A 299 10.77 27.73 3.59
C THR A 299 10.16 27.70 4.98
N LEU A 300 10.33 26.59 5.71
CA LEU A 300 9.93 26.51 7.11
C LEU A 300 11.01 27.07 8.00
N THR A 301 10.63 27.95 8.95
CA THR A 301 11.54 28.46 9.96
C THR A 301 11.13 27.94 11.34
N GLY A 302 12.11 27.44 12.09
CA GLY A 302 11.92 26.98 13.48
C GLY A 302 12.27 28.08 14.50
N GLU A 303 11.88 27.87 15.76
CA GLU A 303 12.07 28.81 16.86
C GLU A 303 13.56 29.19 17.12
N CYS A 304 14.51 28.34 16.75
CA CYS A 304 15.94 28.59 16.91
C CYS A 304 16.61 29.24 15.68
N GLY A 305 15.83 29.85 14.77
CA GLY A 305 16.35 30.45 13.53
C GLY A 305 16.77 29.45 12.46
N PHE A 306 16.49 28.18 12.67
CA PHE A 306 16.69 27.13 11.67
C PHE A 306 15.75 27.34 10.49
N SER A 307 16.25 27.31 9.27
CA SER A 307 15.41 27.32 8.07
C SER A 307 15.56 26.01 7.31
N LEU A 308 14.43 25.39 6.95
CA LEU A 308 14.35 24.17 6.16
C LEU A 308 13.70 24.49 4.83
N ALA A 309 14.48 24.40 3.76
CA ALA A 309 13.98 24.44 2.40
C ALA A 309 14.02 23.04 1.79
N ALA A 310 12.92 22.58 1.24
CA ALA A 310 12.91 21.36 0.47
C ALA A 310 13.59 21.63 -0.89
N THR A 311 14.63 20.87 -1.21
CA THR A 311 15.37 21.00 -2.48
C THR A 311 15.36 19.67 -3.23
N ARG A 312 15.05 19.72 -4.53
CA ARG A 312 15.29 18.59 -5.44
C ARG A 312 16.78 18.51 -5.70
N ARG A 313 17.40 17.40 -5.37
CA ARG A 313 18.79 17.10 -5.73
C ARG A 313 18.83 16.15 -6.91
#